data_4d5666ee1ca60617f802a6e653754747
#
_entry.id   4d5666ee1ca60617f802a6e653754747
#
_cell.length_a   1.000
_cell.length_b   1.000
_cell.length_c   1.000
_cell.angle_alpha   90.00
_cell.angle_beta   90.00
_cell.angle_gamma   90.00
#
_symmetry.space_group_name_H-M   'P 1'
#
loop_
_entity.id
_entity.type
_entity.pdbx_description
1 polymer ?
#
loop_
_entity_poly.entity_id
_entity_poly.type
_entity_poly.pdbx_seq_one_letter_code
_entity_poly.pdbx_strand_id
1 'polypeptide(L)'
;KVTVQESPRQEQPPDRLVPRGRAEQDYSADFISARQELLRQKTGSEFPHIAGYSFEASRARGNIEQFIGAAQVPLGLCGPITIHGEFAQGEFYVPLATSEGTLVASYSRGVKVLNLAGGVTCTVVQDCMQRAPVFSFENARQARDFALWVEQQRPQLAAVAEATSSVARLLEVQVFQAIRFTYLRFSFSTGDAAGQN
;
A
#
# COMPACT_ATOMS: atom_id res chain seq x y z
N LYS A 1 -16.29 3.23 -28.43
CA LYS A 1 -17.08 3.84 -27.33
C LYS A 1 -17.37 2.73 -26.34
N VAL A 2 -16.71 2.76 -25.20
CA VAL A 2 -17.04 1.87 -24.07
C VAL A 2 -18.21 2.53 -23.34
N THR A 3 -19.38 1.94 -23.42
CA THR A 3 -20.54 2.37 -22.64
C THR A 3 -20.41 1.71 -21.26
N VAL A 4 -19.97 2.46 -20.28
CA VAL A 4 -20.04 2.02 -18.87
C VAL A 4 -21.51 2.17 -18.45
N GLN A 5 -22.20 1.06 -18.24
CA GLN A 5 -23.49 1.08 -17.57
C GLN A 5 -23.26 1.33 -16.08
N GLU A 6 -23.52 2.54 -15.63
CA GLU A 6 -23.61 2.84 -14.21
C GLU A 6 -24.90 2.20 -13.66
N SER A 7 -24.75 1.24 -12.77
CA SER A 7 -25.88 0.75 -11.97
C SER A 7 -26.38 1.89 -11.07
N PRO A 8 -27.71 2.05 -10.92
CA PRO A 8 -28.25 3.13 -10.06
C PRO A 8 -27.75 2.95 -8.63
N ARG A 9 -27.11 3.99 -8.09
CA ARG A 9 -26.71 4.05 -6.69
C ARG A 9 -27.97 4.04 -5.86
N GLN A 10 -28.21 2.94 -5.13
CA GLN A 10 -29.23 2.93 -4.08
C GLN A 10 -28.76 3.88 -2.98
N GLU A 11 -29.46 4.98 -2.78
CA GLU A 11 -29.27 5.87 -1.64
C GLU A 11 -29.56 5.09 -0.37
N GLN A 12 -28.55 4.88 0.46
CA GLN A 12 -28.73 4.26 1.77
C GLN A 12 -29.45 5.25 2.70
N PRO A 13 -30.39 4.78 3.56
CA PRO A 13 -31.04 5.65 4.52
C PRO A 13 -30.02 6.31 5.44
N PRO A 14 -30.20 7.60 5.80
CA PRO A 14 -29.21 8.41 6.50
C PRO A 14 -28.79 7.86 7.88
N ASP A 15 -29.64 7.06 8.52
CA ASP A 15 -29.38 6.40 9.81
C ASP A 15 -28.42 5.20 9.74
N ARG A 16 -28.00 4.77 8.52
CA ARG A 16 -27.06 3.69 8.29
C ARG A 16 -25.67 4.17 7.86
N LEU A 17 -25.52 5.47 7.61
CA LEU A 17 -24.24 6.01 7.15
C LEU A 17 -23.30 6.24 8.33
N VAL A 18 -22.02 5.88 8.12
CA VAL A 18 -20.97 6.19 9.08
C VAL A 18 -20.78 7.71 9.13
N PRO A 19 -20.78 8.34 10.32
CA PRO A 19 -20.57 9.78 10.47
C PRO A 19 -19.28 10.23 9.82
N ARG A 20 -19.34 11.27 8.97
CA ARG A 20 -18.19 11.84 8.25
C ARG A 20 -18.04 13.32 8.55
N GLY A 21 -16.83 13.71 8.95
CA GLY A 21 -16.42 15.09 9.05
C GLY A 21 -15.81 15.61 7.75
N ARG A 22 -15.65 16.92 7.64
CA ARG A 22 -14.88 17.51 6.53
C ARG A 22 -13.41 17.60 6.94
N ALA A 23 -12.51 17.07 6.09
CA ALA A 23 -11.07 17.18 6.26
C ALA A 23 -10.59 16.87 7.70
N GLU A 24 -10.07 17.89 8.40
CA GLU A 24 -9.52 17.74 9.76
C GLU A 24 -10.56 17.38 10.83
N GLN A 25 -11.79 17.81 10.65
CA GLN A 25 -12.89 17.49 11.57
C GLN A 25 -13.17 15.98 11.65
N ASP A 26 -12.84 15.23 10.59
CA ASP A 26 -13.10 13.78 10.53
C ASP A 26 -12.32 12.99 11.59
N TYR A 27 -11.25 13.57 12.13
CA TYR A 27 -10.39 13.01 13.18
C TYR A 27 -10.62 13.66 14.56
N SER A 28 -11.64 14.51 14.71
CA SER A 28 -11.98 15.08 16.01
C SER A 28 -12.59 14.03 16.96
N ALA A 29 -12.44 14.27 18.25
CA ALA A 29 -13.00 13.40 19.29
C ALA A 29 -14.51 13.18 19.11
N ASP A 30 -15.28 14.20 18.68
CA ASP A 30 -16.71 14.12 18.48
C ASP A 30 -17.07 13.12 17.38
N PHE A 31 -16.42 13.18 16.22
CA PHE A 31 -16.66 12.23 15.12
C PHE A 31 -16.20 10.82 15.46
N ILE A 32 -15.07 10.68 16.14
CA ILE A 32 -14.57 9.37 16.60
C ILE A 32 -15.58 8.75 17.58
N SER A 33 -16.03 9.52 18.57
CA SER A 33 -17.02 9.06 19.56
C SER A 33 -18.36 8.72 18.92
N ALA A 34 -18.82 9.51 17.95
CA ALA A 34 -20.07 9.24 17.23
C ALA A 34 -20.01 7.92 16.45
N ARG A 35 -18.86 7.60 15.84
CA ARG A 35 -18.65 6.32 15.14
C ARG A 35 -18.58 5.14 16.09
N GLN A 36 -17.89 5.30 17.21
CA GLN A 36 -17.82 4.26 18.25
C GLN A 36 -19.21 4.00 18.84
N GLU A 37 -20.00 5.05 19.05
CA GLU A 37 -21.37 4.91 19.54
C GLU A 37 -22.28 4.23 18.53
N LEU A 38 -22.17 4.59 17.24
CA LEU A 38 -22.87 3.89 16.16
C LEU A 38 -22.57 2.38 16.17
N LEU A 39 -21.30 2.01 16.34
CA LEU A 39 -20.90 0.60 16.41
C LEU A 39 -21.50 -0.09 17.64
N ARG A 40 -21.45 0.54 18.83
CA ARG A 40 -22.09 0.00 20.05
C ARG A 40 -23.57 -0.26 19.86
N GLN A 41 -24.29 0.71 19.29
CA GLN A 41 -25.72 0.58 19.04
C GLN A 41 -26.07 -0.52 18.03
N LYS A 42 -25.25 -0.70 16.98
CA LYS A 42 -25.51 -1.69 15.94
C LYS A 42 -25.08 -3.11 16.31
N THR A 43 -24.05 -3.26 17.13
CA THR A 43 -23.47 -4.57 17.48
C THR A 43 -23.82 -5.05 18.89
N GLY A 44 -24.22 -4.15 19.78
CA GLY A 44 -24.38 -4.43 21.21
C GLY A 44 -23.08 -4.72 21.94
N SER A 45 -21.93 -4.41 21.32
CA SER A 45 -20.60 -4.71 21.86
C SER A 45 -19.86 -3.46 22.29
N GLU A 46 -19.10 -3.58 23.38
CA GLU A 46 -18.15 -2.55 23.82
C GLU A 46 -16.79 -2.80 23.14
N PHE A 47 -16.06 -1.73 22.85
CA PHE A 47 -14.76 -1.79 22.16
C PHE A 47 -13.63 -1.14 22.98
N PRO A 48 -13.38 -1.60 24.24
CA PRO A 48 -12.45 -0.91 25.14
C PRO A 48 -11.00 -0.87 24.64
N HIS A 49 -10.61 -1.85 23.82
CA HIS A 49 -9.24 -1.99 23.36
C HIS A 49 -8.90 -1.18 22.11
N ILE A 50 -9.89 -0.76 21.31
CA ILE A 50 -9.65 0.06 20.13
C ILE A 50 -9.65 1.55 20.43
N ALA A 51 -10.30 1.98 21.51
CA ALA A 51 -10.33 3.38 21.93
C ALA A 51 -9.04 3.86 22.61
N GLY A 52 -8.22 2.92 23.11
CA GLY A 52 -6.94 3.21 23.76
C GLY A 52 -5.78 3.16 22.75
N TYR A 53 -5.41 4.29 22.17
CA TYR A 53 -4.25 4.42 21.28
C TYR A 53 -3.32 5.54 21.77
N SER A 54 -2.02 5.44 21.41
CA SER A 54 -0.94 6.27 21.96
C SER A 54 -0.50 7.42 21.04
N PHE A 55 -1.28 7.75 20.01
CA PHE A 55 -0.96 8.81 19.07
C PHE A 55 -2.15 9.76 18.85
N GLU A 56 -1.89 10.97 18.40
CA GLU A 56 -2.94 11.92 18.04
C GLU A 56 -3.70 11.43 16.80
N ALA A 57 -5.03 11.36 16.87
CA ALA A 57 -5.88 10.85 15.77
C ALA A 57 -5.66 11.57 14.44
N SER A 58 -5.33 12.87 14.49
CA SER A 58 -5.00 13.67 13.30
C SER A 58 -3.79 13.16 12.51
N ARG A 59 -2.87 12.42 13.14
CA ARG A 59 -1.73 11.78 12.46
C ARG A 59 -2.13 10.61 11.57
N ALA A 60 -3.32 10.04 11.78
CA ALA A 60 -3.85 8.99 10.91
C ALA A 60 -4.43 9.54 9.59
N ARG A 61 -4.50 10.86 9.42
CA ARG A 61 -4.98 11.53 8.21
C ARG A 61 -4.15 11.12 6.99
N GLY A 62 -4.82 10.68 5.94
CA GLY A 62 -4.18 10.17 4.73
C GLY A 62 -3.79 8.69 4.79
N ASN A 63 -3.84 8.06 5.97
CA ASN A 63 -3.56 6.64 6.13
C ASN A 63 -4.85 5.82 6.31
N ILE A 64 -5.87 6.40 6.93
CA ILE A 64 -7.16 5.76 7.16
C ILE A 64 -8.26 6.82 7.26
N GLU A 65 -9.41 6.57 6.67
CA GLU A 65 -10.60 7.40 6.74
C GLU A 65 -11.53 6.90 7.84
N GLN A 66 -12.41 7.79 8.33
CA GLN A 66 -13.45 7.44 9.31
C GLN A 66 -12.87 6.74 10.55
N PHE A 67 -11.77 7.25 11.05
CA PHE A 67 -11.03 6.69 12.17
C PHE A 67 -11.91 6.45 13.40
N ILE A 68 -11.79 5.27 13.99
CA ILE A 68 -12.52 4.85 15.21
C ILE A 68 -11.60 4.46 16.37
N GLY A 69 -10.32 4.29 16.09
CA GLY A 69 -9.33 3.79 17.05
C GLY A 69 -8.27 2.94 16.40
N ALA A 70 -7.44 2.26 17.19
CA ALA A 70 -6.35 1.44 16.72
C ALA A 70 -6.47 -0.01 17.19
N ALA A 71 -6.17 -0.95 16.30
CA ALA A 71 -5.97 -2.34 16.68
C ALA A 71 -4.58 -2.53 17.29
N GLN A 72 -4.50 -3.34 18.36
CA GLN A 72 -3.23 -3.71 18.97
C GLN A 72 -2.79 -5.07 18.40
N VAL A 73 -1.60 -5.11 17.81
CA VAL A 73 -1.00 -6.34 17.28
C VAL A 73 0.22 -6.69 18.14
N PRO A 74 0.33 -7.91 18.68
CA PRO A 74 1.49 -8.33 19.46
C PRO A 74 2.79 -8.19 18.66
N LEU A 75 3.85 -7.74 19.32
CA LEU A 75 5.17 -7.53 18.74
C LEU A 75 6.18 -8.48 19.39
N GLY A 76 6.76 -9.37 18.60
CA GLY A 76 7.86 -10.23 19.01
C GLY A 76 9.20 -9.76 18.44
N LEU A 77 10.32 -10.24 18.98
CA LEU A 77 11.66 -9.91 18.52
C LEU A 77 12.35 -11.17 17.99
N CYS A 78 12.81 -11.10 16.76
CA CYS A 78 13.62 -12.12 16.10
C CYS A 78 15.06 -11.60 15.90
N GLY A 79 16.05 -12.46 15.96
CA GLY A 79 17.45 -12.11 15.71
C GLY A 79 18.41 -12.53 16.81
N PRO A 80 19.67 -12.06 16.75
CA PRO A 80 20.22 -11.28 15.64
C PRO A 80 20.37 -12.12 14.37
N ILE A 81 20.17 -11.48 13.21
CA ILE A 81 20.52 -12.03 11.90
C ILE A 81 21.77 -11.32 11.37
N THR A 82 22.77 -12.10 10.92
CA THR A 82 23.96 -11.57 10.30
C THR A 82 23.71 -11.31 8.82
N ILE A 83 23.88 -10.05 8.37
CA ILE A 83 23.66 -9.63 6.99
C ILE A 83 24.96 -9.10 6.39
N HIS A 84 25.25 -9.56 5.17
CA HIS A 84 26.33 -9.09 4.31
C HIS A 84 25.70 -8.48 3.04
N GLY A 85 25.16 -7.28 3.17
CA GLY A 85 24.48 -6.57 2.09
C GLY A 85 25.24 -5.32 1.65
N GLU A 86 24.83 -4.74 0.55
CA GLU A 86 25.40 -3.52 0.00
C GLU A 86 25.06 -2.30 0.86
N PHE A 87 23.88 -2.29 1.47
CA PHE A 87 23.36 -1.18 2.27
C PHE A 87 23.22 -1.50 3.77
N ALA A 88 23.33 -2.79 4.15
CA ALA A 88 23.26 -3.25 5.52
C ALA A 88 24.32 -4.31 5.77
N GLN A 89 25.20 -4.09 6.75
CA GLN A 89 26.22 -5.04 7.17
C GLN A 89 26.25 -5.13 8.69
N GLY A 90 26.31 -6.36 9.23
CA GLY A 90 26.39 -6.62 10.66
C GLY A 90 25.22 -7.46 11.18
N GLU A 91 24.94 -7.34 12.46
CA GLU A 91 23.89 -8.07 13.16
C GLU A 91 22.65 -7.19 13.37
N PHE A 92 21.48 -7.72 13.05
CA PHE A 92 20.22 -7.01 13.13
C PHE A 92 19.17 -7.79 13.92
N TYR A 93 18.45 -7.07 14.77
CA TYR A 93 17.25 -7.58 15.44
C TYR A 93 16.01 -7.08 14.69
N VAL A 94 15.06 -7.97 14.43
CA VAL A 94 13.87 -7.70 13.62
C VAL A 94 12.61 -7.82 14.47
N PRO A 95 11.92 -6.70 14.75
CA PRO A 95 10.61 -6.75 15.37
C PRO A 95 9.56 -7.27 14.36
N LEU A 96 8.75 -8.23 14.79
CA LEU A 96 7.72 -8.87 13.98
C LEU A 96 6.36 -8.68 14.65
N ALA A 97 5.47 -7.94 14.02
CA ALA A 97 4.08 -7.79 14.45
C ALA A 97 3.24 -8.92 13.85
N THR A 98 2.62 -9.74 14.71
CA THR A 98 1.84 -10.89 14.26
C THR A 98 0.82 -11.33 15.29
N SER A 99 -0.29 -11.90 14.81
CA SER A 99 -1.24 -12.69 15.60
C SER A 99 -1.13 -14.20 15.31
N GLU A 100 -0.18 -14.61 14.47
CA GLU A 100 0.06 -16.02 14.14
C GLU A 100 0.94 -16.66 15.21
N GLY A 101 0.45 -17.73 15.79
CA GLY A 101 1.20 -18.52 16.79
C GLY A 101 2.46 -19.14 16.17
N THR A 102 3.55 -19.14 16.93
CA THR A 102 4.87 -19.71 16.57
C THR A 102 5.60 -19.05 15.40
N LEU A 103 5.07 -17.98 14.77
CA LEU A 103 5.75 -17.29 13.67
C LEU A 103 7.15 -16.81 14.07
N VAL A 104 7.26 -16.05 15.16
CA VAL A 104 8.55 -15.50 15.63
C VAL A 104 9.54 -16.62 15.99
N ALA A 105 9.06 -17.70 16.60
CA ALA A 105 9.88 -18.87 16.89
C ALA A 105 10.38 -19.58 15.62
N SER A 106 9.55 -19.64 14.58
CA SER A 106 9.91 -20.18 13.27
C SER A 106 10.99 -19.36 12.59
N TYR A 107 10.82 -18.03 12.55
CA TYR A 107 11.84 -17.10 12.03
C TYR A 107 13.15 -17.22 12.82
N SER A 108 13.09 -17.29 14.15
CA SER A 108 14.29 -17.43 14.99
C SER A 108 15.07 -18.72 14.70
N ARG A 109 14.38 -19.83 14.40
CA ARG A 109 15.03 -21.07 13.95
C ARG A 109 15.71 -20.90 12.60
N GLY A 110 15.03 -20.24 11.64
CA GLY A 110 15.61 -19.94 10.32
C GLY A 110 16.85 -19.05 10.44
N VAL A 111 16.77 -17.97 11.21
CA VAL A 111 17.90 -17.07 11.51
C VAL A 111 19.10 -17.83 12.09
N LYS A 112 18.86 -18.74 13.04
CA LYS A 112 19.93 -19.58 13.60
C LYS A 112 20.65 -20.40 12.51
N VAL A 113 19.90 -21.00 11.60
CA VAL A 113 20.47 -21.80 10.49
C VAL A 113 21.25 -20.89 9.54
N LEU A 114 20.72 -19.73 9.18
CA LEU A 114 21.40 -18.77 8.31
C LEU A 114 22.70 -18.27 8.92
N ASN A 115 22.72 -17.94 10.21
CA ASN A 115 23.94 -17.52 10.88
C ASN A 115 24.99 -18.64 10.95
N LEU A 116 24.58 -19.90 11.18
CA LEU A 116 25.49 -21.05 11.13
C LEU A 116 26.09 -21.27 9.73
N ALA A 117 25.37 -20.88 8.70
CA ALA A 117 25.85 -20.90 7.31
C ALA A 117 26.73 -19.69 6.95
N GLY A 118 27.01 -18.78 7.89
CA GLY A 118 27.84 -17.60 7.67
C GLY A 118 27.08 -16.30 7.43
N GLY A 119 25.75 -16.27 7.66
CA GLY A 119 24.91 -15.11 7.44
C GLY A 119 24.22 -15.10 6.09
N VAL A 120 23.64 -13.96 5.74
CA VAL A 120 22.86 -13.75 4.51
C VAL A 120 23.49 -12.68 3.65
N THR A 121 23.78 -13.03 2.40
CA THR A 121 24.19 -12.05 1.38
C THR A 121 22.94 -11.47 0.71
N CYS A 122 22.83 -10.13 0.72
CA CYS A 122 21.72 -9.41 0.14
C CYS A 122 22.20 -8.40 -0.89
N THR A 123 21.51 -8.35 -2.04
CA THR A 123 21.70 -7.30 -3.04
C THR A 123 20.36 -6.67 -3.38
N VAL A 124 20.36 -5.34 -3.63
CA VAL A 124 19.17 -4.61 -4.05
C VAL A 124 19.19 -4.49 -5.56
N VAL A 125 18.34 -5.24 -6.23
CA VAL A 125 18.24 -5.22 -7.69
C VAL A 125 17.48 -4.00 -8.20
N GLN A 126 16.41 -3.62 -7.50
CA GLN A 126 15.57 -2.47 -7.88
C GLN A 126 14.77 -1.98 -6.66
N ASP A 127 14.61 -0.67 -6.55
CA ASP A 127 13.77 -0.02 -5.57
C ASP A 127 12.78 0.91 -6.29
N CYS A 128 11.58 0.40 -6.55
CA CYS A 128 10.51 1.18 -7.18
C CYS A 128 9.13 0.53 -6.98
N MET A 129 8.10 1.35 -7.02
CA MET A 129 6.72 0.92 -7.14
C MET A 129 6.35 0.76 -8.61
N GLN A 130 5.66 -0.32 -8.96
CA GLN A 130 5.33 -0.62 -10.36
C GLN A 130 3.82 -0.72 -10.58
N ARG A 131 3.39 -0.24 -11.77
CA ARG A 131 2.04 -0.41 -12.32
C ARG A 131 2.16 -0.90 -13.76
N ALA A 132 1.38 -1.90 -14.12
CA ALA A 132 1.49 -2.55 -15.42
C ALA A 132 0.12 -2.70 -16.11
N PRO A 133 -0.47 -1.62 -16.63
CA PRO A 133 -1.68 -1.70 -17.44
C PRO A 133 -1.44 -2.47 -18.75
N VAL A 134 -2.49 -3.12 -19.22
CA VAL A 134 -2.50 -3.87 -20.49
C VAL A 134 -3.45 -3.19 -21.47
N PHE A 135 -2.97 -2.98 -22.68
CA PHE A 135 -3.75 -2.43 -23.80
C PHE A 135 -3.96 -3.50 -24.85
N SER A 136 -5.22 -3.67 -25.27
CA SER A 136 -5.62 -4.63 -26.29
C SER A 136 -6.00 -3.90 -27.57
N PHE A 137 -5.50 -4.38 -28.71
CA PHE A 137 -5.72 -3.83 -30.03
C PHE A 137 -6.37 -4.88 -30.96
N GLU A 138 -6.85 -4.46 -32.11
CA GLU A 138 -7.44 -5.38 -33.10
C GLU A 138 -6.38 -6.29 -33.72
N ASN A 139 -5.15 -5.79 -33.90
CA ASN A 139 -4.07 -6.51 -34.54
C ASN A 139 -2.69 -6.07 -34.02
N ALA A 140 -1.67 -6.82 -34.38
CA ALA A 140 -0.29 -6.59 -33.95
C ALA A 140 0.33 -5.28 -34.47
N ARG A 141 -0.15 -4.76 -35.62
CA ARG A 141 0.33 -3.50 -36.18
C ARG A 141 -0.07 -2.32 -35.29
N GLN A 142 -1.35 -2.27 -34.88
CA GLN A 142 -1.84 -1.24 -33.97
C GLN A 142 -1.13 -1.31 -32.61
N ALA A 143 -0.88 -2.52 -32.09
CA ALA A 143 -0.14 -2.70 -30.84
C ALA A 143 1.30 -2.16 -30.94
N ARG A 144 1.98 -2.43 -32.06
CA ARG A 144 3.32 -1.90 -32.34
C ARG A 144 3.30 -0.38 -32.48
N ASP A 145 2.36 0.18 -33.22
CA ASP A 145 2.29 1.61 -33.48
C ASP A 145 2.01 2.38 -32.16
N PHE A 146 1.18 1.81 -31.29
CA PHE A 146 0.97 2.32 -29.92
C PHE A 146 2.26 2.25 -29.09
N ALA A 147 3.01 1.15 -29.15
CA ALA A 147 4.27 1.01 -28.42
C ALA A 147 5.27 2.09 -28.84
N LEU A 148 5.41 2.34 -30.14
CA LEU A 148 6.27 3.39 -30.67
C LEU A 148 5.80 4.80 -30.25
N TRP A 149 4.49 5.02 -30.21
CA TRP A 149 3.92 6.26 -29.72
C TRP A 149 4.23 6.48 -28.23
N VAL A 150 4.11 5.45 -27.38
CA VAL A 150 4.44 5.53 -25.95
C VAL A 150 5.89 5.99 -25.74
N GLU A 151 6.81 5.41 -26.49
CA GLU A 151 8.22 5.79 -26.42
C GLU A 151 8.45 7.28 -26.72
N GLN A 152 7.72 7.82 -27.67
CA GLN A 152 7.81 9.25 -28.04
C GLN A 152 7.15 10.16 -27.00
N GLN A 153 6.16 9.65 -26.25
CA GLN A 153 5.40 10.42 -25.27
C GLN A 153 5.92 10.31 -23.83
N ARG A 154 7.03 9.63 -23.58
CA ARG A 154 7.61 9.46 -22.23
C ARG A 154 7.67 10.75 -21.41
N PRO A 155 8.13 11.90 -21.94
CA PRO A 155 8.19 13.15 -21.16
C PRO A 155 6.79 13.65 -20.76
N GLN A 156 5.80 13.51 -21.64
CA GLN A 156 4.42 13.93 -21.35
C GLN A 156 3.77 13.00 -20.33
N LEU A 157 4.00 11.68 -20.44
CA LEU A 157 3.53 10.69 -19.47
C LEU A 157 4.11 10.95 -18.09
N ALA A 158 5.40 11.28 -18.00
CA ALA A 158 6.05 11.67 -16.75
C ALA A 158 5.40 12.92 -16.15
N ALA A 159 5.23 13.99 -16.94
CA ALA A 159 4.64 15.23 -16.49
C ALA A 159 3.21 15.04 -15.94
N VAL A 160 2.38 14.25 -16.64
CA VAL A 160 1.01 13.97 -16.20
C VAL A 160 0.99 13.12 -14.92
N ALA A 161 1.81 12.08 -14.85
CA ALA A 161 1.88 11.21 -13.69
C ALA A 161 2.39 11.95 -12.43
N GLU A 162 3.45 12.73 -12.58
CA GLU A 162 4.05 13.48 -11.48
C GLU A 162 3.19 14.65 -10.99
N ALA A 163 2.32 15.20 -11.83
CA ALA A 163 1.37 16.22 -11.42
C ALA A 163 0.31 15.71 -10.41
N THR A 164 0.13 14.40 -10.30
CA THR A 164 -0.83 13.77 -9.37
C THR A 164 -0.24 13.46 -8.00
N SER A 165 1.07 13.63 -7.81
CA SER A 165 1.76 13.30 -6.56
C SER A 165 2.85 14.31 -6.23
N SER A 166 2.97 14.65 -4.94
CA SER A 166 4.08 15.50 -4.45
C SER A 166 5.40 14.71 -4.28
N VAL A 167 5.35 13.40 -4.24
CA VAL A 167 6.48 12.52 -3.89
C VAL A 167 6.92 11.65 -5.05
N ALA A 168 5.98 10.96 -5.71
CA ALA A 168 6.29 10.01 -6.77
C ALA A 168 6.94 10.68 -7.99
N ARG A 169 7.96 10.02 -8.55
CA ARG A 169 8.60 10.40 -9.81
C ARG A 169 8.59 9.19 -10.74
N LEU A 170 8.27 9.41 -12.01
CA LEU A 170 8.32 8.37 -13.02
C LEU A 170 9.79 8.10 -13.42
N LEU A 171 10.30 6.94 -13.05
CA LEU A 171 11.67 6.53 -13.33
C LEU A 171 11.81 5.94 -14.73
N GLU A 172 10.87 5.05 -15.08
CA GLU A 172 10.94 4.28 -16.33
C GLU A 172 9.55 3.87 -16.81
N VAL A 173 9.40 3.77 -18.14
CA VAL A 173 8.28 3.09 -18.78
C VAL A 173 8.85 2.00 -19.67
N GLN A 174 8.61 0.74 -19.33
CA GLN A 174 9.00 -0.41 -20.12
C GLN A 174 7.82 -0.90 -20.94
N VAL A 175 8.06 -1.24 -22.20
CA VAL A 175 7.03 -1.69 -23.14
C VAL A 175 7.26 -3.16 -23.49
N PHE A 176 6.27 -4.00 -23.26
CA PHE A 176 6.29 -5.41 -23.64
C PHE A 176 5.14 -5.69 -24.62
N GLN A 177 5.44 -6.34 -25.72
CA GLN A 177 4.44 -6.68 -26.73
C GLN A 177 4.19 -8.19 -26.79
N ALA A 178 2.94 -8.56 -26.89
CA ALA A 178 2.51 -9.94 -27.15
C ALA A 178 1.38 -9.91 -28.18
N ILE A 179 1.72 -10.14 -29.45
CA ILE A 179 0.79 -10.12 -30.59
C ILE A 179 0.01 -8.81 -30.64
N ARG A 180 -1.26 -8.83 -30.23
CA ARG A 180 -2.17 -7.67 -30.22
C ARG A 180 -2.26 -6.95 -28.86
N PHE A 181 -1.46 -7.37 -27.89
CA PHE A 181 -1.42 -6.77 -26.56
C PHE A 181 -0.12 -5.98 -26.35
N THR A 182 -0.24 -4.83 -25.72
CA THR A 182 0.90 -4.05 -25.24
C THR A 182 0.78 -3.87 -23.73
N TYR A 183 1.79 -4.30 -22.99
CA TYR A 183 1.93 -4.14 -21.56
C TYR A 183 2.87 -2.97 -21.32
N LEU A 184 2.43 -2.01 -20.53
CA LEU A 184 3.29 -0.91 -20.09
C LEU A 184 3.61 -1.11 -18.62
N ARG A 185 4.90 -1.16 -18.28
CA ARG A 185 5.32 -1.19 -16.88
C ARG A 185 5.89 0.17 -16.51
N PHE A 186 5.14 0.93 -15.74
CA PHE A 186 5.56 2.19 -15.16
C PHE A 186 6.25 1.91 -13.84
N SER A 187 7.47 2.42 -13.67
CA SER A 187 8.24 2.33 -12.44
C SER A 187 8.37 3.72 -11.82
N PHE A 188 7.98 3.84 -10.55
CA PHE A 188 7.99 5.11 -9.82
C PHE A 188 8.89 5.02 -8.59
N SER A 189 9.62 6.10 -8.29
CA SER A 189 10.15 6.30 -6.94
C SER A 189 9.00 6.68 -6.00
N THR A 190 9.13 6.30 -4.74
CA THR A 190 8.14 6.61 -3.70
C THR A 190 8.83 7.21 -2.48
N GLY A 191 8.04 7.66 -1.48
CA GLY A 191 8.52 7.95 -0.15
C GLY A 191 8.46 6.70 0.74
N ASP A 192 8.24 6.89 2.03
CA ASP A 192 8.14 5.80 3.01
C ASP A 192 6.92 4.87 2.76
N ALA A 193 5.87 5.41 2.16
CA ALA A 193 4.72 4.61 1.72
C ALA A 193 4.94 4.10 0.30
N ALA A 194 4.47 2.86 0.02
CA ALA A 194 4.58 2.27 -1.32
C ALA A 194 3.81 3.05 -2.41
N GLY A 195 2.79 3.84 -2.04
CA GLY A 195 2.09 4.74 -2.95
C GLY A 195 1.28 4.04 -4.03
N GLN A 196 0.78 2.84 -3.75
CA GLN A 196 0.04 2.04 -4.74
C GLN A 196 -1.42 2.44 -4.90
N ASN A 197 -1.94 3.27 -4.03
CA ASN A 197 -3.33 3.73 -4.01
C ASN A 197 -3.49 5.09 -4.65
#